data_45abac5ff1d292548d323c2d3ad790c8
#
_entry.id   45abac5ff1d292548d323c2d3ad790c8
#
_cell.length_a   1.000
_cell.length_b   1.000
_cell.length_c   1.000
_cell.angle_alpha   90.00
_cell.angle_beta   90.00
_cell.angle_gamma   90.00
#
_symmetry.space_group_name_H-M   'P 1'
#
loop_
_entity.id
_entity.type
_entity.pdbx_description
1 polymer ?
#
loop_
_entity_poly.entity_id
_entity_poly.type
_entity_poly.pdbx_seq_one_letter_code
_entity_poly.pdbx_strand_id
1 'polypeptide(L)' 'MRIISPAALHALRSHFAPGTRVELLQMVDAQAPPVGTKGTVIGIDDTGSLMVRRDNGSGLNVLYGIDRCRIITE' A
#
# COMPACT_ATOMS: atom_id res chain seq x y z
N MET A 1 17.52 -6.32 -1.72
CA MET A 1 16.11 -6.57 -2.11
C MET A 1 15.41 -7.34 -0.99
N ARG A 2 14.21 -6.92 -0.64
CA ARG A 2 13.40 -7.67 0.32
C ARG A 2 12.54 -8.67 -0.42
N ILE A 3 12.54 -9.91 0.05
CA ILE A 3 11.72 -10.98 -0.53
C ILE A 3 10.66 -11.33 0.50
N ILE A 4 9.40 -11.18 0.11
CA ILE A 4 8.29 -11.51 0.98
C ILE A 4 8.04 -13.02 0.96
N SER A 5 7.81 -13.61 2.12
CA SER A 5 7.47 -15.04 2.20
C SER A 5 6.05 -15.27 1.71
N PRO A 6 5.72 -16.49 1.21
CA PRO A 6 4.35 -16.79 0.80
C PRO A 6 3.32 -16.58 1.92
N ALA A 7 3.66 -16.93 3.16
CA ALA A 7 2.76 -16.74 4.30
C ALA A 7 2.50 -15.25 4.57
N ALA A 8 3.57 -14.43 4.52
CA ALA A 8 3.43 -12.99 4.72
C ALA A 8 2.64 -12.34 3.58
N LEU A 9 2.84 -12.80 2.34
CA LEU A 9 2.10 -12.31 1.19
C LEU A 9 0.61 -12.63 1.30
N HIS A 10 0.28 -13.84 1.75
CA HIS A 10 -1.09 -14.26 1.98
C HIS A 10 -1.75 -13.38 3.06
N ALA A 11 -1.07 -13.16 4.17
CA ALA A 11 -1.58 -12.32 5.26
C ALA A 11 -1.79 -10.88 4.79
N LEU A 12 -0.86 -10.36 3.99
CA LEU A 12 -0.95 -9.01 3.45
C LEU A 12 -2.16 -8.85 2.53
N ARG A 13 -2.38 -9.83 1.65
CA ARG A 13 -3.53 -9.85 0.74
C ARG A 13 -4.87 -9.98 1.46
N SER A 14 -4.89 -10.69 2.58
CA SER A 14 -6.09 -10.81 3.40
C SER A 14 -6.38 -9.51 4.15
N HIS A 15 -5.32 -8.84 4.63
CA HIS A 15 -5.45 -7.61 5.42
C HIS A 15 -5.82 -6.40 4.54
N PHE A 16 -5.22 -6.31 3.36
CA PHE A 16 -5.44 -5.20 2.42
C PHE A 16 -6.15 -5.69 1.16
N ALA A 17 -7.37 -6.19 1.32
CA ALA A 17 -8.18 -6.64 0.19
C ALA A 17 -8.50 -5.47 -0.75
N PRO A 18 -8.71 -5.73 -2.06
CA PRO A 18 -9.15 -4.68 -2.98
C PRO A 18 -10.38 -3.94 -2.46
N GLY A 19 -10.38 -2.63 -2.60
CA GLY A 19 -11.44 -1.77 -2.06
C GLY A 19 -11.17 -1.22 -0.67
N THR A 20 -10.14 -1.72 0.02
CA THR A 20 -9.76 -1.22 1.34
C THR A 20 -9.27 0.23 1.25
N ARG A 21 -9.77 1.09 2.13
CA ARG A 21 -9.32 2.48 2.23
C ARG A 21 -8.07 2.56 3.10
N VAL A 22 -7.08 3.30 2.63
CA VAL A 22 -5.79 3.43 3.32
C VAL A 22 -5.31 4.88 3.36
N GLU A 23 -4.44 5.15 4.32
CA GLU A 23 -3.77 6.44 4.48
C GLU A 23 -2.26 6.21 4.57
N LEU A 24 -1.49 7.00 3.82
CA LEU A 24 -0.04 6.89 3.79
C LEU A 24 0.56 7.41 5.10
N LEU A 25 1.39 6.58 5.74
CA LEU A 25 2.10 6.93 6.98
C LEU A 25 3.57 7.26 6.74
N GLN A 26 4.21 6.57 5.79
CA GLN A 26 5.62 6.73 5.50
C GLN A 26 5.92 6.25 4.09
N MET A 27 6.73 7.00 3.35
CA MET A 27 7.21 6.58 2.04
C MET A 27 8.60 7.13 1.81
N VAL A 28 9.54 6.23 1.47
CA VAL A 28 10.95 6.57 1.25
C VAL A 28 11.17 6.80 -0.24
N ASP A 29 10.64 7.89 -0.75
CA ASP A 29 10.77 8.28 -2.16
C ASP A 29 10.80 9.81 -2.21
N ALA A 30 11.76 10.37 -2.95
CA ALA A 30 11.89 11.82 -3.09
C ALA A 30 10.65 12.46 -3.72
N GLN A 31 9.88 11.68 -4.50
CA GLN A 31 8.66 12.16 -5.16
C GLN A 31 7.39 11.63 -4.48
N ALA A 32 7.52 11.14 -3.26
CA ALA A 32 6.38 10.62 -2.52
C ALA A 32 5.32 11.70 -2.28
N PRO A 33 4.04 11.35 -2.33
CA PRO A 33 2.99 12.27 -1.88
C PRO A 33 3.12 12.50 -0.37
N PRO A 34 2.51 13.57 0.17
CA PRO A 34 2.60 13.84 1.60
C PRO A 34 2.01 12.71 2.45
N VAL A 35 2.57 12.53 3.65
CA VAL A 35 1.96 11.69 4.68
C VAL A 35 0.51 12.17 4.89
N GLY A 36 -0.41 11.22 5.06
CA GLY A 36 -1.83 11.52 5.14
C GLY A 36 -2.57 11.41 3.82
N THR A 37 -1.85 11.17 2.71
CA THR A 37 -2.47 10.90 1.41
C THR A 37 -3.34 9.66 1.50
N LYS A 38 -4.57 9.76 1.03
CA LYS A 38 -5.57 8.68 1.08
C LYS A 38 -5.79 8.06 -0.28
N GLY A 39 -6.16 6.80 -0.27
CA GLY A 39 -6.49 6.08 -1.49
C GLY A 39 -7.20 4.76 -1.21
N THR A 40 -7.46 4.04 -2.29
CA THR A 40 -8.15 2.74 -2.25
C THR A 40 -7.24 1.67 -2.81
N VAL A 41 -7.10 0.56 -2.09
CA VAL A 41 -6.29 -0.58 -2.54
C VAL A 41 -6.93 -1.18 -3.79
N ILE A 42 -6.11 -1.36 -4.84
CA ILE A 42 -6.51 -2.06 -6.06
C ILE A 42 -6.12 -3.54 -5.96
N GLY A 43 -4.95 -3.82 -5.39
CA GLY A 43 -4.43 -5.17 -5.24
C GLY A 43 -3.02 -5.14 -4.68
N ILE A 44 -2.41 -6.33 -4.59
CA ILE A 44 -1.04 -6.50 -4.11
C ILE A 44 -0.32 -7.40 -5.10
N ASP A 45 0.86 -6.98 -5.56
CA ASP A 45 1.65 -7.79 -6.48
C ASP A 45 2.45 -8.86 -5.72
N ASP A 46 3.18 -9.70 -6.46
CA ASP A 46 3.91 -10.83 -5.87
C ASP A 46 5.11 -10.39 -5.02
N THR A 47 5.53 -9.14 -5.13
CA THR A 47 6.60 -8.60 -4.28
C THR A 47 6.08 -8.02 -2.98
N GLY A 48 4.76 -8.00 -2.79
CA GLY A 48 4.12 -7.41 -1.63
C GLY A 48 3.87 -5.92 -1.75
N SER A 49 4.07 -5.33 -2.93
CA SER A 49 3.75 -3.93 -3.16
C SER A 49 2.25 -3.74 -3.21
N LEU A 50 1.77 -2.81 -2.40
CA LEU A 50 0.36 -2.43 -2.36
C LEU A 50 0.10 -1.45 -3.50
N MET A 51 -0.76 -1.82 -4.44
CA MET A 51 -1.16 -0.94 -5.53
C MET A 51 -2.37 -0.14 -5.06
N VAL A 52 -2.23 1.17 -4.99
CA VAL A 52 -3.25 2.06 -4.43
C VAL A 52 -3.63 3.09 -5.50
N ARG A 53 -4.92 3.34 -5.65
CA ARG A 53 -5.41 4.49 -6.40
C ARG A 53 -5.66 5.63 -5.42
N ARG A 54 -4.91 6.72 -5.58
CA ARG A 54 -5.09 7.92 -4.76
C ARG A 54 -6.44 8.57 -5.09
N ASP A 55 -6.96 9.33 -4.15
CA ASP A 55 -8.26 10.00 -4.34
C ASP A 55 -8.26 11.01 -5.50
N ASN A 56 -7.08 11.49 -5.90
CA ASN A 56 -6.94 12.36 -7.07
C ASN A 56 -6.85 11.57 -8.40
N GLY A 57 -6.98 10.25 -8.37
CA GLY A 57 -6.91 9.38 -9.55
C GLY A 57 -5.54 8.85 -9.90
N SER A 58 -4.48 9.34 -9.26
CA SER A 58 -3.11 8.88 -9.52
C SER A 58 -2.84 7.54 -8.84
N GLY A 59 -1.91 6.77 -9.41
CA GLY A 59 -1.43 5.53 -8.82
C GLY A 59 -0.36 5.77 -7.76
N LEU A 60 -0.25 4.82 -6.82
CA LEU A 60 0.76 4.83 -5.78
C LEU A 60 1.09 3.38 -5.41
N ASN A 61 2.38 3.06 -5.29
CA ASN A 61 2.81 1.74 -4.83
C ASN A 61 3.45 1.89 -3.45
N VAL A 62 2.90 1.17 -2.47
CA VAL A 62 3.43 1.12 -1.10
C VAL A 62 4.28 -0.13 -0.98
N LEU A 63 5.60 0.03 -0.84
CA LEU A 63 6.56 -1.07 -0.94
C LEU A 63 6.68 -1.82 0.38
N TYR A 64 6.58 -3.15 0.31
CA TYR A 64 6.68 -4.02 1.46
C TYR A 64 8.01 -3.82 2.22
N GLY A 65 7.91 -3.61 3.53
CA GLY A 65 9.08 -3.49 4.39
C GLY A 65 9.82 -2.16 4.30
N ILE A 66 9.39 -1.25 3.41
CA ILE A 66 10.03 0.05 3.20
C ILE A 66 9.04 1.16 3.51
N ASP A 67 7.87 1.13 2.89
CA ASP A 67 6.82 2.14 3.05
C ASP A 67 5.75 1.63 4.00
N ARG A 68 4.93 2.54 4.53
CA ARG A 68 3.88 2.17 5.49
C ARG A 68 2.60 2.92 5.20
N CYS A 69 1.48 2.21 5.32
CA CYS A 69 0.16 2.80 5.30
C CYS A 69 -0.71 2.13 6.36
N ARG A 70 -1.86 2.74 6.66
CA ARG A 70 -2.83 2.15 7.60
C ARG A 70 -4.20 2.08 6.95
N ILE A 71 -5.00 1.13 7.41
CA ILE A 71 -6.40 1.02 7.00
C ILE A 71 -7.18 2.11 7.74
N ILE A 72 -8.06 2.79 7.00
CA ILE A 72 -8.96 3.78 7.56
C ILE A 72 -10.41 3.38 7.27
N THR A 73 -11.30 3.78 8.15
CA THR A 73 -12.74 3.58 7.97
C THR A 73 -13.38 4.91 7.57
N GLU A 74 -13.83 4.93 6.32
CA GLU A 74 -14.50 6.13 5.77
C GLU A 74 -15.76 5.72 5.03
#